data_eabe60bcb72c4f705996e262ddb925b9
#
_entry.id   eabe60bcb72c4f705996e262ddb925b9
#
_cell.length_a   1.000
_cell.length_b   1.000
_cell.length_c   1.000
_cell.angle_alpha   90.00
_cell.angle_beta   90.00
_cell.angle_gamma   90.00
#
_symmetry.space_group_name_H-M   'P 1'
#
loop_
_entity.id
_entity.type
_entity.pdbx_description
1 polymer ?
#
loop_
_entity_poly.entity_id
_entity_poly.type
_entity_poly.pdbx_seq_one_letter_code
_entity_poly.pdbx_strand_id
1 'polypeptide(L)'
;MSTFTMDTSTSRATPSPVPGKRTTAPSILARKSAGKTEQPIVMLTAYTMRMAQLLDPHCDMLLVGDSLGQVIYGLPSTIPVTLEMMCAHGAAVVRGSWHAWSRSICRSAATRHRRSRRFNPPRGS
;
A
#
# COMPACT_ATOMS: atom_id res chain seq x y z
N MET A 1 -33.55 38.92 8.01
CA MET A 1 -33.71 37.45 7.94
C MET A 1 -32.95 36.98 6.69
N SER A 2 -31.73 36.47 6.89
CA SER A 2 -30.92 35.95 5.79
C SER A 2 -31.09 34.45 5.72
N THR A 3 -31.69 33.96 4.67
CA THR A 3 -31.84 32.54 4.37
C THR A 3 -30.50 32.01 3.82
N PHE A 4 -29.83 31.20 4.64
CA PHE A 4 -28.66 30.45 4.23
C PHE A 4 -29.10 29.22 3.42
N THR A 5 -28.92 29.28 2.12
CA THR A 5 -29.19 28.16 1.21
C THR A 5 -27.95 27.27 1.20
N MET A 6 -28.03 26.07 1.81
CA MET A 6 -27.01 25.04 1.65
C MET A 6 -27.11 24.45 0.24
N ASP A 7 -26.15 24.78 -0.58
CA ASP A 7 -25.94 24.09 -1.87
C ASP A 7 -25.22 22.76 -1.61
N THR A 8 -25.98 21.66 -1.60
CA THR A 8 -25.52 20.29 -1.40
C THR A 8 -25.31 19.58 -2.74
N SER A 9 -24.53 20.17 -3.63
CA SER A 9 -24.17 19.50 -4.87
C SER A 9 -22.66 19.46 -5.06
N THR A 10 -21.96 18.74 -4.20
CA THR A 10 -20.63 18.26 -4.51
C THR A 10 -20.67 16.75 -4.59
N SER A 11 -21.16 16.25 -5.71
CA SER A 11 -20.95 14.89 -6.16
C SER A 11 -19.44 14.67 -6.30
N ARG A 12 -18.83 14.19 -5.24
CA ARG A 12 -17.43 13.76 -5.25
C ARG A 12 -17.35 12.45 -6.03
N ALA A 13 -17.19 12.59 -7.34
CA ALA A 13 -16.89 11.47 -8.21
C ALA A 13 -15.65 10.78 -7.64
N THR A 14 -15.80 9.52 -7.23
CA THR A 14 -14.66 8.64 -6.95
C THR A 14 -13.86 8.55 -8.25
N PRO A 15 -12.57 8.91 -8.27
CA PRO A 15 -11.79 8.78 -9.48
C PRO A 15 -11.78 7.30 -9.87
N SER A 16 -12.32 7.01 -11.06
CA SER A 16 -12.16 5.70 -11.68
C SER A 16 -10.67 5.42 -11.84
N PRO A 17 -10.19 4.21 -11.58
CA PRO A 17 -8.80 3.87 -11.77
C PRO A 17 -8.47 4.07 -13.26
N VAL A 18 -7.66 5.09 -13.55
CA VAL A 18 -7.08 5.26 -14.89
C VAL A 18 -6.14 4.07 -15.09
N PRO A 19 -6.27 3.30 -16.20
CA PRO A 19 -5.36 2.21 -16.48
C PRO A 19 -3.97 2.75 -16.82
N GLY A 20 -3.22 3.07 -15.78
CA GLY A 20 -1.81 3.45 -15.85
C GLY A 20 -0.92 2.22 -15.79
N LYS A 21 0.27 2.33 -16.35
CA LYS A 21 1.28 1.28 -16.32
C LYS A 21 1.63 0.93 -14.87
N ARG A 22 1.39 -0.32 -14.47
CA ARG A 22 1.69 -0.79 -13.11
C ARG A 22 3.18 -0.65 -12.80
N THR A 23 3.50 -0.06 -11.66
CA THR A 23 4.87 0.04 -11.16
C THR A 23 5.41 -1.35 -10.80
N THR A 24 6.62 -1.65 -11.22
CA THR A 24 7.27 -2.95 -11.00
C THR A 24 8.62 -2.77 -10.31
N ALA A 25 9.13 -3.82 -9.66
CA ALA A 25 10.45 -3.77 -9.04
C ALA A 25 11.57 -3.34 -10.02
N PRO A 26 11.64 -3.85 -11.26
CA PRO A 26 12.62 -3.37 -12.24
C PRO A 26 12.46 -1.88 -12.59
N SER A 27 11.22 -1.35 -12.67
CA SER A 27 11.02 0.07 -12.97
C SER A 27 11.47 0.97 -11.82
N ILE A 28 11.27 0.55 -10.58
CA ILE A 28 11.79 1.24 -9.39
C ILE A 28 13.32 1.25 -9.39
N LEU A 29 13.93 0.10 -9.68
CA LEU A 29 15.38 -0.03 -9.72
C LEU A 29 15.99 0.84 -10.83
N ALA A 30 15.38 0.89 -12.00
CA ALA A 30 15.82 1.72 -13.11
C ALA A 30 15.81 3.22 -12.74
N ARG A 31 14.77 3.70 -12.09
CA ARG A 31 14.69 5.09 -11.57
C ARG A 31 15.78 5.39 -10.54
N LYS A 32 16.07 4.46 -9.65
CA LYS A 32 17.16 4.59 -8.67
C LYS A 32 18.51 4.74 -9.35
N SER A 33 18.74 4.04 -10.45
CA SER A 33 20.01 4.05 -11.18
C SER A 33 20.18 5.26 -12.11
N ALA A 34 19.09 5.94 -12.49
CA ALA A 34 19.11 7.08 -13.42
C ALA A 34 19.66 8.38 -12.81
N GLY A 35 19.96 8.41 -11.51
CA GLY A 35 20.59 9.54 -10.83
C GLY A 35 19.62 10.68 -10.47
N LYS A 36 20.19 11.88 -10.20
CA LYS A 36 19.48 13.04 -9.62
C LYS A 36 18.42 13.70 -10.54
N THR A 37 18.30 13.29 -11.79
CA THR A 37 17.38 13.88 -12.77
C THR A 37 15.96 13.30 -12.71
N GLU A 38 15.76 12.18 -12.04
CA GLU A 38 14.47 11.53 -11.91
C GLU A 38 13.74 12.01 -10.64
N GLN A 39 12.41 12.01 -10.71
CA GLN A 39 11.59 12.28 -9.52
C GLN A 39 11.84 11.24 -8.44
N PRO A 40 11.82 11.63 -7.15
CA PRO A 40 12.02 10.71 -6.05
C PRO A 40 10.95 9.61 -6.03
N ILE A 41 11.34 8.42 -5.57
CA ILE A 41 10.42 7.30 -5.37
C ILE A 41 9.61 7.57 -4.11
N VAL A 42 8.29 7.59 -4.25
CA VAL A 42 7.36 7.80 -3.14
C VAL A 42 6.87 6.45 -2.64
N MET A 43 7.10 6.18 -1.35
CA MET A 43 6.61 4.98 -0.68
C MET A 43 5.72 5.39 0.51
N LEU A 44 4.49 4.87 0.53
CA LEU A 44 3.52 5.16 1.60
C LEU A 44 3.12 3.86 2.31
N THR A 45 2.81 3.96 3.60
CA THR A 45 2.36 2.81 4.40
C THR A 45 0.84 2.67 4.29
N ALA A 46 0.38 1.44 4.03
CA ALA A 46 -1.04 1.09 4.03
C ALA A 46 -1.24 -0.24 4.75
N TYR A 47 -2.33 -0.35 5.53
CA TYR A 47 -2.65 -1.57 6.30
C TYR A 47 -3.95 -2.22 5.87
N THR A 48 -4.77 -1.53 5.08
CA THR A 48 -6.10 -2.00 4.65
C THR A 48 -6.28 -1.79 3.15
N MET A 49 -7.22 -2.52 2.57
CA MET A 49 -7.60 -2.36 1.16
C MET A 49 -8.03 -0.91 0.88
N ARG A 50 -8.80 -0.29 1.76
CA ARG A 50 -9.30 1.07 1.56
C ARG A 50 -8.18 2.11 1.58
N MET A 51 -7.23 1.98 2.50
CA MET A 51 -6.04 2.82 2.51
C MET A 51 -5.24 2.67 1.22
N ALA A 52 -5.06 1.43 0.76
CA ALA A 52 -4.38 1.16 -0.51
C ALA A 52 -5.07 1.86 -1.68
N GLN A 53 -6.40 1.77 -1.79
CA GLN A 53 -7.17 2.43 -2.85
C GLN A 53 -6.99 3.96 -2.85
N LEU A 54 -6.92 4.57 -1.67
CA LEU A 54 -6.76 6.01 -1.54
C LEU A 54 -5.34 6.48 -1.85
N LEU A 55 -4.34 5.69 -1.48
CA LEU A 55 -2.93 6.06 -1.59
C LEU A 55 -2.29 5.65 -2.93
N ASP A 56 -2.80 4.59 -3.55
CA ASP A 56 -2.25 4.01 -4.78
C ASP A 56 -2.01 5.01 -5.92
N PRO A 57 -2.91 5.99 -6.19
CA PRO A 57 -2.67 6.98 -7.24
C PRO A 57 -1.55 7.99 -6.93
N HIS A 58 -1.09 8.06 -5.68
CA HIS A 58 -0.18 9.09 -5.18
C HIS A 58 1.21 8.56 -4.83
N CYS A 59 1.48 7.28 -5.05
CA CYS A 59 2.77 6.69 -4.70
C CYS A 59 3.23 5.63 -5.72
N ASP A 60 4.52 5.37 -5.70
CA ASP A 60 5.15 4.32 -6.50
C ASP A 60 5.10 2.97 -5.80
N MET A 61 5.09 3.00 -4.46
CA MET A 61 5.14 1.80 -3.62
C MET A 61 4.20 1.92 -2.43
N LEU A 62 3.56 0.80 -2.08
CA LEU A 62 2.84 0.62 -0.82
C LEU A 62 3.56 -0.36 0.08
N LEU A 63 3.73 0.03 1.33
CA LEU A 63 4.40 -0.77 2.35
C LEU A 63 3.39 -1.26 3.39
N VAL A 64 3.40 -2.56 3.66
CA VAL A 64 2.78 -3.14 4.85
C VAL A 64 3.87 -3.49 5.84
N GLY A 65 3.98 -2.72 6.92
CA GLY A 65 4.98 -2.92 7.97
C GLY A 65 4.41 -3.64 9.19
N ASP A 66 5.28 -4.23 10.00
CA ASP A 66 4.92 -4.85 11.28
C ASP A 66 4.40 -3.84 12.32
N SER A 67 4.62 -2.54 12.09
CA SER A 67 3.98 -1.45 12.83
C SER A 67 2.45 -1.52 12.84
N LEU A 68 1.84 -2.34 11.96
CA LEU A 68 0.40 -2.65 12.02
C LEU A 68 -0.03 -3.18 13.39
N GLY A 69 0.87 -3.88 14.09
CA GLY A 69 0.63 -4.37 15.45
C GLY A 69 0.30 -3.25 16.43
N GLN A 70 1.04 -2.16 16.36
CA GLN A 70 0.83 -0.99 17.21
C GLN A 70 -0.33 -0.13 16.71
N VAL A 71 -0.41 0.13 15.40
CA VAL A 71 -1.36 1.08 14.82
C VAL A 71 -2.78 0.49 14.71
N ILE A 72 -2.91 -0.78 14.36
CA ILE A 72 -4.20 -1.44 14.14
C ILE A 72 -4.66 -2.24 15.35
N TYR A 73 -3.74 -2.97 15.98
CA TYR A 73 -4.05 -3.88 17.08
C TYR A 73 -3.77 -3.30 18.47
N GLY A 74 -3.16 -2.11 18.56
CA GLY A 74 -2.84 -1.46 19.82
C GLY A 74 -1.83 -2.21 20.67
N LEU A 75 -0.97 -3.05 20.06
CA LEU A 75 0.06 -3.78 20.76
C LEU A 75 1.18 -2.84 21.24
N PRO A 76 1.84 -3.15 22.38
CA PRO A 76 2.90 -2.28 22.90
C PRO A 76 4.17 -2.29 22.05
N SER A 77 4.34 -3.29 21.19
CA SER A 77 5.49 -3.42 20.28
C SER A 77 5.13 -4.21 19.04
N THR A 78 6.06 -4.31 18.09
CA THR A 78 5.89 -5.11 16.87
C THR A 78 6.23 -6.60 17.06
N ILE A 79 6.80 -6.98 18.21
CA ILE A 79 7.26 -8.36 18.49
C ILE A 79 6.13 -9.39 18.40
N PRO A 80 4.91 -9.13 18.93
CA PRO A 80 3.82 -10.10 18.88
C PRO A 80 3.17 -10.24 17.49
N VAL A 81 3.56 -9.43 16.52
CA VAL A 81 2.99 -9.49 15.15
C VAL A 81 3.37 -10.81 14.51
N THR A 82 2.36 -11.57 14.11
CA THR A 82 2.53 -12.87 13.47
C THR A 82 2.65 -12.75 11.95
N LEU A 83 3.25 -13.74 11.32
CA LEU A 83 3.30 -13.82 9.85
C LEU A 83 1.89 -13.87 9.23
N GLU A 84 0.95 -14.52 9.92
CA GLU A 84 -0.44 -14.62 9.49
C GLU A 84 -1.12 -13.24 9.42
N MET A 85 -0.92 -12.39 10.44
CA MET A 85 -1.37 -11.00 10.44
C MET A 85 -0.77 -10.24 9.25
N MET A 86 0.53 -10.37 9.02
CA MET A 86 1.21 -9.73 7.90
C MET A 86 0.67 -10.19 6.54
N CYS A 87 0.40 -11.48 6.40
CA CYS A 87 -0.18 -12.05 5.17
C CYS A 87 -1.60 -11.54 4.93
N ALA A 88 -2.44 -11.48 5.96
CA ALA A 88 -3.82 -11.01 5.85
C ALA A 88 -3.87 -9.54 5.41
N HIS A 89 -3.10 -8.67 6.07
CA HIS A 89 -3.04 -7.25 5.71
C HIS A 89 -2.35 -7.02 4.37
N GLY A 90 -1.28 -7.74 4.06
CA GLY A 90 -0.61 -7.69 2.77
C GLY A 90 -1.54 -8.06 1.62
N ALA A 91 -2.32 -9.13 1.78
CA ALA A 91 -3.33 -9.53 0.79
C ALA A 91 -4.42 -8.47 0.60
N ALA A 92 -4.87 -7.83 1.68
CA ALA A 92 -5.86 -6.76 1.61
C ALA A 92 -5.33 -5.54 0.83
N VAL A 93 -4.09 -5.13 1.11
CA VAL A 93 -3.44 -4.00 0.41
C VAL A 93 -3.24 -4.32 -1.07
N VAL A 94 -2.80 -5.53 -1.40
CA VAL A 94 -2.63 -5.97 -2.80
C VAL A 94 -3.95 -5.92 -3.57
N ARG A 95 -5.07 -6.30 -2.95
CA ARG A 95 -6.40 -6.18 -3.59
C ARG A 95 -6.83 -4.74 -3.84
N GLY A 96 -6.35 -3.81 -3.03
CA GLY A 96 -6.66 -2.38 -3.17
C GLY A 96 -5.71 -1.60 -4.08
N SER A 97 -4.56 -2.18 -4.46
CA SER A 97 -3.55 -1.48 -5.25
C SER A 97 -3.56 -1.91 -6.73
N TRP A 98 -3.53 -0.92 -7.64
CA TRP A 98 -3.54 -1.12 -9.09
C TRP A 98 -2.26 -0.64 -9.75
N HIS A 99 -1.69 0.46 -9.27
CA HIS A 99 -0.52 1.13 -9.83
C HIS A 99 0.75 0.88 -9.02
N ALA A 100 0.66 1.07 -7.71
CA ALA A 100 1.80 0.96 -6.82
C ALA A 100 2.27 -0.49 -6.65
N TRP A 101 3.58 -0.64 -6.49
CA TRP A 101 4.14 -1.92 -6.13
C TRP A 101 4.00 -2.18 -4.63
N SER A 102 3.23 -3.20 -4.25
CA SER A 102 2.97 -3.53 -2.84
C SER A 102 4.05 -4.44 -2.27
N ARG A 103 4.57 -4.11 -1.10
CA ARG A 103 5.57 -4.88 -0.37
C ARG A 103 5.20 -5.02 1.10
N SER A 104 5.28 -6.25 1.63
CA SER A 104 5.17 -6.52 3.06
C SER A 104 6.56 -6.70 3.68
N ILE A 105 6.80 -6.04 4.80
CA ILE A 105 8.03 -6.17 5.58
C ILE A 105 7.66 -6.52 7.01
N CYS A 106 8.16 -7.69 7.47
CA CYS A 106 8.06 -8.11 8.85
C CYS A 106 9.48 -8.24 9.43
N ARG A 107 9.76 -7.49 10.48
CA ARG A 107 11.08 -7.50 11.15
C ARG A 107 11.37 -8.85 11.82
N SER A 108 10.35 -9.50 12.36
CA SER A 108 10.48 -10.81 13.02
C SER A 108 10.75 -11.96 12.03
N ALA A 109 10.37 -11.81 10.76
CA ALA A 109 10.62 -12.79 9.71
C ALA A 109 11.97 -12.59 9.01
N ALA A 110 12.60 -11.44 9.15
CA ALA A 110 13.88 -11.12 8.50
C ALA A 110 15.04 -12.00 8.99
N THR A 111 14.90 -12.64 10.16
CA THR A 111 15.95 -13.51 10.74
C THR A 111 15.92 -14.93 10.17
N ARG A 112 14.90 -15.36 9.43
CA ARG A 112 14.77 -16.76 8.99
C ARG A 112 14.48 -17.02 7.52
N HIS A 113 14.21 -16.04 6.67
CA HIS A 113 13.90 -16.35 5.27
C HIS A 113 14.50 -15.37 4.27
N ARG A 114 15.71 -15.69 3.90
CA ARG A 114 16.40 -15.22 2.69
C ARG A 114 15.75 -15.84 1.43
N ARG A 115 14.44 -15.58 1.23
CA ARG A 115 13.79 -15.75 -0.08
C ARG A 115 12.42 -15.08 -0.02
N SER A 116 12.32 -13.91 -0.64
CA SER A 116 11.04 -13.29 -0.97
C SER A 116 10.28 -14.23 -1.93
N ARG A 117 9.44 -15.09 -1.42
CA ARG A 117 8.42 -15.71 -2.26
C ARG A 117 7.46 -14.59 -2.65
N ARG A 118 7.37 -14.33 -3.93
CA ARG A 118 6.30 -13.51 -4.51
C ARG A 118 4.98 -14.08 -3.97
N PHE A 119 4.27 -13.29 -3.20
CA PHE A 119 2.89 -13.63 -2.84
C PHE A 119 2.08 -13.54 -4.14
N ASN A 120 1.71 -14.70 -4.66
CA ASN A 120 0.82 -14.81 -5.81
C ASN A 120 -0.52 -15.27 -5.24
N PRO A 121 -1.52 -14.36 -5.06
CA PRO A 121 -2.83 -14.78 -4.58
C PRO A 121 -3.47 -15.72 -5.59
N PRO A 122 -4.22 -16.75 -5.14
CA PRO A 122 -4.94 -17.62 -6.04
C PRO A 122 -5.93 -16.77 -6.85
N ARG A 123 -5.93 -16.93 -8.16
CA ARG A 123 -6.93 -16.35 -9.04
C ARG A 123 -8.26 -17.07 -8.69
N GLY A 124 -9.20 -16.31 -8.16
CA GLY A 124 -10.53 -16.80 -7.90
C GLY A 124 -11.16 -17.32 -9.21
N SER A 125 -11.74 -18.49 -9.10
CA SER A 125 -12.60 -19.10 -10.13
C SER A 125 -13.92 -18.37 -10.19
#